data_ff27761b362320f2ad5f9a33a6dba13e
#
_entry.id   ff27761b362320f2ad5f9a33a6dba13e
#
_cell.length_a   1.000
_cell.length_b   1.000
_cell.length_c   1.000
_cell.angle_alpha   90.00
_cell.angle_beta   90.00
_cell.angle_gamma   90.00
#
_symmetry.space_group_name_H-M   'P 1'
#
loop_
_entity.id
_entity.type
_entity.pdbx_description
1 polymer ?
#
loop_
_entity_poly.entity_id
_entity_poly.type
_entity_poly.pdbx_seq_one_letter_code
_entity_poly.pdbx_strand_id
1 'polypeptide(L)'
;DGGYGWIVTAASFLCILISDGILYCFGLILSEAERIFNEPVAKVAWVFSIINAISYLSGPIASALSNRFGFRAVIITGSVFGFLGLATSSLAQSIDSLFLTLGLLYGIATCLVFTPIIVGVGLYFDKRRALATGIAVCGSGAGTFIFAPVVNWLLETYAIRGTFLILSGIYLNCAIFGSLVIPLKPQRRKRIELVTQDSAEMVTKPLIMEQFQWNTKFELKTLDQGNSIKSSYSIKQCVERRGLKLAENCLWNFVQLFKFSLFRSPTFVVICFSSFFQSFGWLVPFMYLAAHAVSMGISKEEASFLLSVVGICSMIGRIINGWLSDHPKVSVLLLNNIGLSISGLLIIFCPFFVSYHLLVIFSIILGLATSCTAVTRPILLGEMLGMENVNNAYGFMLVFYGIATLFGTPVAGLLYDSLGDYHGAFYLAGSSVLLSALICYPLGTINRREKKLNSRK
;
A
#
# COMPACT_ATOMS: atom_id res chain seq x y z
N ASP A 1 -9.42 17.15 14.13
CA ASP A 1 -10.81 17.23 13.61
C ASP A 1 -11.16 18.64 13.05
N GLY A 2 -10.19 19.41 12.57
CA GLY A 2 -10.40 20.75 12.01
C GLY A 2 -10.89 20.75 10.55
N GLY A 3 -11.44 21.91 10.07
CA GLY A 3 -11.97 22.05 8.71
C GLY A 3 -10.97 21.70 7.61
N TYR A 4 -9.68 21.99 7.80
CA TYR A 4 -8.63 21.65 6.85
C TYR A 4 -8.41 20.13 6.68
N GLY A 5 -8.66 19.34 7.72
CA GLY A 5 -8.60 17.88 7.63
C GLY A 5 -9.53 17.31 6.55
N TRP A 6 -10.73 17.91 6.39
CA TRP A 6 -11.68 17.50 5.34
C TRP A 6 -11.20 17.84 3.93
N ILE A 7 -10.46 18.96 3.76
CA ILE A 7 -9.81 19.31 2.49
C ILE A 7 -8.75 18.25 2.14
N VAL A 8 -7.95 17.84 3.12
CA VAL A 8 -6.98 16.76 2.94
C VAL A 8 -7.68 15.43 2.61
N THR A 9 -8.80 15.12 3.26
CA THR A 9 -9.60 13.92 2.97
C THR A 9 -10.12 13.95 1.52
N ALA A 10 -10.66 15.08 1.06
CA ALA A 10 -11.14 15.24 -0.31
C ALA A 10 -9.99 15.14 -1.33
N ALA A 11 -8.86 15.77 -1.07
CA ALA A 11 -7.66 15.66 -1.90
C ALA A 11 -7.16 14.20 -1.97
N SER A 12 -7.18 13.50 -0.85
CA SER A 12 -6.81 12.09 -0.74
C SER A 12 -7.77 11.19 -1.52
N PHE A 13 -9.07 11.45 -1.42
CA PHE A 13 -10.10 10.77 -2.22
C PHE A 13 -9.81 10.91 -3.72
N LEU A 14 -9.51 12.14 -4.19
CA LEU A 14 -9.21 12.40 -5.61
C LEU A 14 -7.90 11.73 -6.06
N CYS A 15 -6.87 11.72 -5.23
CA CYS A 15 -5.63 10.98 -5.53
C CYS A 15 -5.88 9.47 -5.68
N ILE A 16 -6.63 8.87 -4.75
CA ILE A 16 -6.97 7.44 -4.79
C ILE A 16 -7.90 7.14 -5.96
N LEU A 17 -8.86 8.03 -6.24
CA LEU A 17 -9.75 7.92 -7.40
C LEU A 17 -8.95 7.80 -8.70
N ILE A 18 -7.93 8.64 -8.90
CA ILE A 18 -7.10 8.61 -10.10
C ILE A 18 -6.17 7.39 -10.07
N SER A 19 -5.44 7.18 -8.99
CA SER A 19 -4.40 6.14 -8.89
C SER A 19 -4.98 4.73 -9.01
N ASP A 20 -5.95 4.41 -8.15
CA ASP A 20 -6.58 3.08 -8.13
C ASP A 20 -7.55 2.90 -9.28
N GLY A 21 -8.25 4.00 -9.70
CA GLY A 21 -9.16 3.97 -10.83
C GLY A 21 -8.44 3.54 -12.11
N ILE A 22 -7.27 4.12 -12.40
CA ILE A 22 -6.43 3.71 -13.52
C ILE A 22 -5.92 2.28 -13.31
N LEU A 23 -5.42 1.95 -12.11
CA LEU A 23 -4.88 0.63 -11.78
C LEU A 23 -5.88 -0.49 -12.03
N TYR A 24 -7.12 -0.36 -11.57
CA TYR A 24 -8.13 -1.40 -11.75
C TYR A 24 -8.66 -1.51 -13.19
N CYS A 25 -8.46 -0.48 -14.01
CA CYS A 25 -8.79 -0.51 -15.44
C CYS A 25 -7.69 -1.14 -16.30
N PHE A 26 -6.53 -1.52 -15.74
CA PHE A 26 -5.48 -2.18 -16.51
C PHE A 26 -5.92 -3.50 -17.15
N GLY A 27 -6.92 -4.18 -16.60
CA GLY A 27 -7.51 -5.36 -17.25
C GLY A 27 -8.01 -5.08 -18.69
N LEU A 28 -8.65 -3.92 -18.92
CA LEU A 28 -9.09 -3.48 -20.26
C LEU A 28 -7.90 -3.16 -21.17
N ILE A 29 -6.89 -2.46 -20.63
CA ILE A 29 -5.69 -2.07 -21.40
C ILE A 29 -4.87 -3.30 -21.78
N LEU A 30 -4.76 -4.28 -20.86
CA LEU A 30 -3.98 -5.50 -21.10
C LEU A 30 -4.64 -6.43 -22.09
N SER A 31 -5.99 -6.52 -22.14
CA SER A 31 -6.69 -7.29 -23.16
C SER A 31 -6.47 -6.69 -24.56
N GLU A 32 -6.38 -5.38 -24.69
CA GLU A 32 -6.02 -4.73 -25.95
C GLU A 32 -4.53 -4.91 -26.28
N ALA A 33 -3.64 -4.91 -25.27
CA ALA A 33 -2.22 -5.19 -25.45
C ALA A 33 -1.99 -6.64 -25.93
N GLU A 34 -2.73 -7.63 -25.42
CA GLU A 34 -2.71 -9.01 -25.89
C GLU A 34 -3.00 -9.06 -27.40
N ARG A 35 -4.05 -8.36 -27.85
CA ARG A 35 -4.45 -8.31 -29.24
C ARG A 35 -3.38 -7.66 -30.13
N ILE A 36 -2.74 -6.57 -29.67
CA ILE A 36 -1.78 -5.80 -30.48
C ILE A 36 -0.42 -6.50 -30.55
N PHE A 37 0.06 -7.04 -29.43
CA PHE A 37 1.39 -7.67 -29.36
C PHE A 37 1.36 -9.16 -29.69
N ASN A 38 0.18 -9.76 -29.86
CA ASN A 38 -0.04 -11.19 -30.18
C ASN A 38 0.71 -12.13 -29.22
N GLU A 39 0.67 -11.81 -27.92
CA GLU A 39 1.34 -12.55 -26.85
C GLU A 39 0.34 -13.34 -26.00
N PRO A 40 0.74 -14.45 -25.36
CA PRO A 40 -0.15 -15.24 -24.51
C PRO A 40 -0.78 -14.45 -23.38
N VAL A 41 -2.07 -14.68 -23.09
CA VAL A 41 -2.81 -14.05 -21.99
C VAL A 41 -2.06 -14.14 -20.67
N ALA A 42 -1.44 -15.28 -20.37
CA ALA A 42 -0.65 -15.51 -19.18
C ALA A 42 0.52 -14.50 -19.04
N LYS A 43 1.26 -14.23 -20.14
CA LYS A 43 2.38 -13.26 -20.13
C LYS A 43 1.88 -11.85 -19.85
N VAL A 44 0.74 -11.49 -20.42
CA VAL A 44 0.09 -10.18 -20.22
C VAL A 44 -0.43 -10.03 -18.80
N ALA A 45 -1.04 -11.07 -18.25
CA ALA A 45 -1.53 -11.08 -16.85
C ALA A 45 -0.40 -10.90 -15.83
N TRP A 46 0.81 -11.39 -16.12
CA TRP A 46 1.98 -11.15 -15.26
C TRP A 46 2.31 -9.67 -15.10
N VAL A 47 2.08 -8.83 -16.13
CA VAL A 47 2.30 -7.36 -16.02
C VAL A 47 1.47 -6.80 -14.87
N PHE A 48 0.17 -7.14 -14.84
CA PHE A 48 -0.73 -6.68 -13.78
C PHE A 48 -0.34 -7.19 -12.38
N SER A 49 0.03 -8.47 -12.29
CA SER A 49 0.48 -9.08 -11.04
C SER A 49 1.74 -8.40 -10.50
N ILE A 50 2.70 -8.06 -11.37
CA ILE A 50 3.94 -7.38 -11.00
C ILE A 50 3.66 -5.93 -10.58
N ILE A 51 2.77 -5.20 -11.26
CA ILE A 51 2.36 -3.85 -10.83
C ILE A 51 1.86 -3.90 -9.38
N ASN A 52 0.93 -4.80 -9.07
CA ASN A 52 0.37 -4.93 -7.72
C ASN A 52 1.42 -5.37 -6.69
N ALA A 53 2.23 -6.37 -7.02
CA ALA A 53 3.27 -6.86 -6.13
C ALA A 53 4.28 -5.75 -5.81
N ILE A 54 4.79 -5.03 -6.79
CA ILE A 54 5.76 -3.93 -6.60
C ILE A 54 5.10 -2.77 -5.84
N SER A 55 3.84 -2.44 -6.13
CA SER A 55 3.10 -1.43 -5.40
C SER A 55 3.07 -1.72 -3.89
N TYR A 56 2.84 -2.95 -3.50
CA TYR A 56 2.82 -3.31 -2.09
C TYR A 56 4.22 -3.53 -1.49
N LEU A 57 5.14 -4.19 -2.21
CA LEU A 57 6.52 -4.43 -1.75
C LEU A 57 7.31 -3.15 -1.50
N SER A 58 6.98 -2.07 -2.22
CA SER A 58 7.59 -0.75 -2.03
C SER A 58 7.10 -0.01 -0.77
N GLY A 59 6.15 -0.57 -0.01
CA GLY A 59 5.55 0.02 1.18
C GLY A 59 6.55 0.55 2.22
N PRO A 60 7.57 -0.22 2.65
CA PRO A 60 8.58 0.26 3.58
C PRO A 60 9.37 1.45 3.05
N ILE A 61 9.66 1.47 1.75
CA ILE A 61 10.37 2.58 1.08
C ILE A 61 9.50 3.85 1.11
N ALA A 62 8.23 3.74 0.73
CA ALA A 62 7.28 4.85 0.77
C ALA A 62 7.11 5.40 2.20
N SER A 63 7.05 4.52 3.20
CA SER A 63 6.98 4.89 4.61
C SER A 63 8.23 5.60 5.11
N ALA A 64 9.42 5.07 4.79
CA ALA A 64 10.70 5.67 5.15
C ALA A 64 10.87 7.06 4.52
N LEU A 65 10.54 7.21 3.23
CA LEU A 65 10.56 8.49 2.53
C LEU A 65 9.55 9.48 3.14
N SER A 66 8.35 9.02 3.49
CA SER A 66 7.32 9.85 4.12
C SER A 66 7.75 10.36 5.50
N ASN A 67 8.46 9.54 6.27
CA ASN A 67 9.01 9.94 7.57
C ASN A 67 10.12 10.98 7.43
N ARG A 68 10.95 10.88 6.38
CA ARG A 68 12.11 11.76 6.17
C ARG A 68 11.72 13.07 5.47
N PHE A 69 10.97 13.00 4.38
CA PHE A 69 10.67 14.13 3.50
C PHE A 69 9.25 14.68 3.69
N GLY A 70 8.41 13.99 4.46
CA GLY A 70 7.01 14.32 4.66
C GLY A 70 6.09 13.77 3.57
N PHE A 71 4.81 13.61 3.90
CA PHE A 71 3.80 13.01 3.02
C PHE A 71 3.62 13.76 1.70
N ARG A 72 3.59 15.11 1.74
CA ARG A 72 3.41 15.96 0.56
C ARG A 72 4.48 15.70 -0.51
N ALA A 73 5.75 15.71 -0.13
CA ALA A 73 6.86 15.53 -1.07
C ALA A 73 6.82 14.14 -1.73
N VAL A 74 6.49 13.10 -0.94
CA VAL A 74 6.43 11.72 -1.44
C VAL A 74 5.27 11.52 -2.42
N ILE A 75 4.09 12.10 -2.15
CA ILE A 75 2.95 12.04 -3.07
C ILE A 75 3.28 12.73 -4.40
N ILE A 76 3.88 13.94 -4.35
CA ILE A 76 4.27 14.67 -5.56
C ILE A 76 5.31 13.86 -6.37
N THR A 77 6.33 13.31 -5.71
CA THR A 77 7.34 12.45 -6.38
C THR A 77 6.70 11.21 -6.99
N GLY A 78 5.80 10.54 -6.26
CA GLY A 78 5.02 9.41 -6.78
C GLY A 78 4.19 9.78 -8.00
N SER A 79 3.57 10.96 -8.01
CA SER A 79 2.80 11.45 -9.15
C SER A 79 3.66 11.67 -10.40
N VAL A 80 4.88 12.18 -10.24
CA VAL A 80 5.83 12.34 -11.35
C VAL A 80 6.32 10.98 -11.86
N PHE A 81 6.64 10.05 -10.96
CA PHE A 81 7.00 8.67 -11.36
C PHE A 81 5.87 7.97 -12.12
N GLY A 82 4.62 8.14 -11.68
CA GLY A 82 3.46 7.56 -12.36
C GLY A 82 3.21 8.18 -13.74
N PHE A 83 3.36 9.50 -13.86
CA PHE A 83 3.36 10.18 -15.14
C PHE A 83 4.42 9.58 -16.08
N LEU A 84 5.67 9.47 -15.61
CA LEU A 84 6.77 8.91 -16.41
C LEU A 84 6.52 7.45 -16.77
N GLY A 85 6.01 6.62 -15.85
CA GLY A 85 5.69 5.22 -16.08
C GLY A 85 4.66 5.04 -17.18
N LEU A 86 3.54 5.77 -17.11
CA LEU A 86 2.49 5.73 -18.12
C LEU A 86 2.94 6.37 -19.46
N ALA A 87 3.62 7.53 -19.41
CA ALA A 87 4.10 8.20 -20.61
C ALA A 87 5.14 7.36 -21.38
N THR A 88 6.08 6.71 -20.68
CA THR A 88 7.04 5.81 -21.33
C THR A 88 6.39 4.55 -21.86
N SER A 89 5.31 4.07 -21.23
CA SER A 89 4.53 2.94 -21.73
C SER A 89 3.83 3.22 -23.06
N SER A 90 3.56 4.50 -23.38
CA SER A 90 3.05 4.87 -24.71
C SER A 90 4.04 4.59 -25.84
N LEU A 91 5.33 4.51 -25.55
CA LEU A 91 6.41 4.21 -26.48
C LEU A 91 6.76 2.72 -26.54
N ALA A 92 6.09 1.89 -25.73
CA ALA A 92 6.36 0.46 -25.67
C ALA A 92 6.11 -0.23 -27.01
N GLN A 93 7.08 -1.05 -27.42
CA GLN A 93 7.03 -1.85 -28.65
C GLN A 93 6.85 -3.35 -28.37
N SER A 94 6.98 -3.76 -27.11
CA SER A 94 6.84 -5.15 -26.66
C SER A 94 6.26 -5.21 -25.27
N ILE A 95 5.66 -6.35 -24.90
CA ILE A 95 5.19 -6.60 -23.53
C ILE A 95 6.33 -6.55 -22.52
N ASP A 96 7.53 -6.96 -22.91
CA ASP A 96 8.71 -6.94 -22.03
C ASP A 96 9.05 -5.49 -21.58
N SER A 97 8.86 -4.51 -22.45
CA SER A 97 9.02 -3.10 -22.06
C SER A 97 7.96 -2.63 -21.06
N LEU A 98 6.74 -3.19 -21.11
CA LEU A 98 5.68 -2.87 -20.16
C LEU A 98 5.97 -3.41 -18.76
N PHE A 99 6.73 -4.51 -18.61
CA PHE A 99 7.18 -4.96 -17.29
C PHE A 99 8.03 -3.91 -16.57
N LEU A 100 8.87 -3.18 -17.29
CA LEU A 100 9.71 -2.15 -16.71
C LEU A 100 8.94 -0.86 -16.47
N THR A 101 8.18 -0.39 -17.46
CA THR A 101 7.50 0.91 -17.40
C THR A 101 6.26 0.88 -16.51
N LEU A 102 5.38 -0.10 -16.68
CA LEU A 102 4.19 -0.27 -15.84
C LEU A 102 4.52 -1.08 -14.59
N GLY A 103 5.16 -2.24 -14.75
CA GLY A 103 5.45 -3.12 -13.62
C GLY A 103 6.27 -2.43 -12.56
N LEU A 104 7.46 -1.95 -12.90
CA LEU A 104 8.37 -1.35 -11.94
C LEU A 104 8.04 0.12 -11.65
N LEU A 105 8.05 0.98 -12.68
CA LEU A 105 8.00 2.42 -12.49
C LEU A 105 6.62 2.89 -11.99
N TYR A 106 5.54 2.44 -12.65
CA TYR A 106 4.19 2.76 -12.22
C TYR A 106 3.81 2.03 -10.91
N GLY A 107 4.27 0.79 -10.70
CA GLY A 107 4.08 0.07 -9.44
C GLY A 107 4.68 0.79 -8.24
N ILE A 108 5.91 1.32 -8.34
CA ILE A 108 6.51 2.16 -7.28
C ILE A 108 5.70 3.46 -7.10
N ALA A 109 5.28 4.08 -8.19
CA ALA A 109 4.52 5.32 -8.16
C ALA A 109 3.21 5.21 -7.39
N THR A 110 2.43 4.15 -7.64
CA THR A 110 1.17 3.91 -6.92
C THR A 110 1.40 3.74 -5.43
N CYS A 111 2.46 3.06 -5.00
CA CYS A 111 2.82 2.94 -3.60
C CYS A 111 3.18 4.30 -2.97
N LEU A 112 3.98 5.12 -3.67
CA LEU A 112 4.38 6.45 -3.19
C LEU A 112 3.21 7.44 -3.09
N VAL A 113 2.11 7.20 -3.80
CA VAL A 113 0.87 7.97 -3.66
C VAL A 113 -0.02 7.38 -2.57
N PHE A 114 -0.30 6.08 -2.63
CA PHE A 114 -1.29 5.40 -1.79
C PHE A 114 -0.89 5.35 -0.30
N THR A 115 0.33 4.92 0.02
CA THR A 115 0.79 4.73 1.41
C THR A 115 0.77 6.03 2.22
N PRO A 116 1.36 7.16 1.73
CA PRO A 116 1.33 8.42 2.47
C PRO A 116 -0.09 8.98 2.65
N ILE A 117 -0.97 8.76 1.69
CA ILE A 117 -2.36 9.23 1.76
C ILE A 117 -3.11 8.52 2.89
N ILE A 118 -3.07 7.19 2.94
CA ILE A 118 -3.78 6.40 3.95
C ILE A 118 -3.32 6.77 5.36
N VAL A 119 -2.01 6.83 5.57
CA VAL A 119 -1.45 7.17 6.87
C VAL A 119 -1.65 8.66 7.19
N GLY A 120 -1.44 9.52 6.18
CA GLY A 120 -1.53 10.96 6.31
C GLY A 120 -2.91 11.42 6.78
N VAL A 121 -3.98 10.95 6.13
CA VAL A 121 -5.38 11.29 6.53
C VAL A 121 -5.61 10.94 8.01
N GLY A 122 -5.18 9.77 8.45
CA GLY A 122 -5.34 9.33 9.83
C GLY A 122 -4.67 10.21 10.88
N LEU A 123 -3.67 11.03 10.50
CA LEU A 123 -2.97 11.94 11.40
C LEU A 123 -3.69 13.28 11.61
N TYR A 124 -4.60 13.69 10.69
CA TYR A 124 -5.36 14.93 10.82
C TYR A 124 -6.58 14.81 11.72
N PHE A 125 -7.01 13.57 12.03
CA PHE A 125 -8.20 13.30 12.81
C PHE A 125 -7.88 12.51 14.07
N ASP A 126 -8.54 12.92 15.18
CA ASP A 126 -8.50 12.17 16.45
C ASP A 126 -9.80 11.37 16.65
N LYS A 127 -10.98 12.03 16.54
CA LYS A 127 -12.30 11.42 16.80
C LYS A 127 -12.94 10.77 15.57
N ARG A 128 -12.70 11.32 14.35
CA ARG A 128 -13.33 10.87 13.10
C ARG A 128 -12.31 10.27 12.13
N ARG A 129 -11.28 9.60 12.67
CA ARG A 129 -10.17 9.06 11.89
C ARG A 129 -10.63 7.98 10.92
N ALA A 130 -11.45 7.05 11.38
CA ALA A 130 -11.91 5.94 10.58
C ALA A 130 -12.84 6.40 9.45
N LEU A 131 -13.75 7.33 9.74
CA LEU A 131 -14.63 7.91 8.74
C LEU A 131 -13.84 8.66 7.65
N ALA A 132 -12.88 9.49 8.05
CA ALA A 132 -12.05 10.23 7.10
C ALA A 132 -11.22 9.30 6.21
N THR A 133 -10.61 8.26 6.80
CA THR A 133 -9.89 7.23 6.05
C THR A 133 -10.84 6.46 5.13
N GLY A 134 -12.03 6.09 5.61
CA GLY A 134 -13.05 5.42 4.82
C GLY A 134 -13.48 6.23 3.59
N ILE A 135 -13.75 7.53 3.76
CA ILE A 135 -14.09 8.45 2.66
C ILE A 135 -12.93 8.55 1.66
N ALA A 136 -11.69 8.71 2.13
CA ALA A 136 -10.53 8.78 1.25
C ALA A 136 -10.40 7.50 0.40
N VAL A 137 -10.52 6.33 1.01
CA VAL A 137 -10.37 5.03 0.31
C VAL A 137 -11.56 4.74 -0.61
N CYS A 138 -12.74 5.33 -0.40
CA CYS A 138 -13.87 5.23 -1.35
C CYS A 138 -13.49 5.69 -2.76
N GLY A 139 -12.46 6.55 -2.89
CA GLY A 139 -11.93 6.98 -4.17
C GLY A 139 -11.59 5.81 -5.10
N SER A 140 -11.12 4.66 -4.58
CA SER A 140 -10.77 3.52 -5.43
C SER A 140 -11.98 2.92 -6.17
N GLY A 141 -13.10 2.76 -5.49
CA GLY A 141 -14.34 2.27 -6.12
C GLY A 141 -14.94 3.29 -7.09
N ALA A 142 -15.00 4.57 -6.68
CA ALA A 142 -15.45 5.65 -7.54
C ALA A 142 -14.57 5.79 -8.79
N GLY A 143 -13.25 5.66 -8.62
CA GLY A 143 -12.28 5.70 -9.71
C GLY A 143 -12.50 4.59 -10.70
N THR A 144 -12.66 3.35 -10.26
CA THR A 144 -12.92 2.21 -11.13
C THR A 144 -14.20 2.43 -11.95
N PHE A 145 -15.26 2.91 -11.29
CA PHE A 145 -16.54 3.18 -11.97
C PHE A 145 -16.43 4.27 -13.03
N ILE A 146 -15.68 5.35 -12.76
CA ILE A 146 -15.50 6.47 -13.69
C ILE A 146 -14.50 6.11 -14.81
N PHE A 147 -13.37 5.50 -14.47
CA PHE A 147 -12.32 5.24 -15.44
C PHE A 147 -12.59 4.06 -16.37
N ALA A 148 -13.41 3.08 -15.98
CA ALA A 148 -13.72 1.96 -16.87
C ALA A 148 -14.33 2.41 -18.22
N PRO A 149 -15.43 3.19 -18.26
CA PRO A 149 -15.96 3.70 -19.51
C PRO A 149 -15.01 4.69 -20.21
N VAL A 150 -14.28 5.51 -19.46
CA VAL A 150 -13.32 6.47 -20.02
C VAL A 150 -12.17 5.75 -20.72
N VAL A 151 -11.58 4.73 -20.07
CA VAL A 151 -10.49 3.93 -20.66
C VAL A 151 -10.97 3.19 -21.89
N ASN A 152 -12.16 2.60 -21.87
CA ASN A 152 -12.72 1.92 -23.05
C ASN A 152 -12.87 2.89 -24.21
N TRP A 153 -13.46 4.07 -23.98
CA TRP A 153 -13.59 5.11 -25.01
C TRP A 153 -12.22 5.61 -25.52
N LEU A 154 -11.23 5.75 -24.63
CA LEU A 154 -9.87 6.15 -25.03
C LEU A 154 -9.20 5.07 -25.90
N LEU A 155 -9.36 3.79 -25.57
CA LEU A 155 -8.82 2.68 -26.35
C LEU A 155 -9.42 2.62 -27.75
N GLU A 156 -10.74 2.83 -27.88
CA GLU A 156 -11.44 2.86 -29.16
C GLU A 156 -11.02 4.06 -30.02
N THR A 157 -10.80 5.24 -29.39
CA THR A 157 -10.54 6.50 -30.10
C THR A 157 -9.07 6.73 -30.41
N TYR A 158 -8.18 6.47 -29.45
CA TYR A 158 -6.76 6.82 -29.50
C TYR A 158 -5.80 5.63 -29.49
N ALA A 159 -6.33 4.41 -29.54
CA ALA A 159 -5.59 3.18 -29.37
C ALA A 159 -4.75 3.15 -28.08
N ILE A 160 -3.99 2.08 -27.83
CA ILE A 160 -3.27 1.88 -26.56
C ILE A 160 -2.23 2.98 -26.25
N ARG A 161 -1.52 3.47 -27.28
CA ARG A 161 -0.47 4.50 -27.11
C ARG A 161 -1.04 5.83 -26.66
N GLY A 162 -2.09 6.30 -27.34
CA GLY A 162 -2.75 7.54 -26.97
C GLY A 162 -3.43 7.45 -25.60
N THR A 163 -4.01 6.29 -25.28
CA THR A 163 -4.60 6.02 -23.97
C THR A 163 -3.57 6.17 -22.85
N PHE A 164 -2.40 5.55 -22.97
CA PHE A 164 -1.34 5.72 -21.96
C PHE A 164 -0.90 7.17 -21.81
N LEU A 165 -0.77 7.91 -22.91
CA LEU A 165 -0.34 9.30 -22.87
C LEU A 165 -1.38 10.19 -22.15
N ILE A 166 -2.66 10.02 -22.45
CA ILE A 166 -3.76 10.78 -21.81
C ILE A 166 -3.86 10.41 -20.33
N LEU A 167 -3.80 9.12 -19.99
CA LEU A 167 -3.82 8.65 -18.60
C LEU A 167 -2.63 9.16 -17.81
N SER A 168 -1.45 9.31 -18.43
CA SER A 168 -0.27 9.90 -17.77
C SER A 168 -0.53 11.34 -17.34
N GLY A 169 -1.12 12.16 -18.22
CA GLY A 169 -1.50 13.53 -17.90
C GLY A 169 -2.56 13.61 -16.79
N ILE A 170 -3.54 12.70 -16.80
CA ILE A 170 -4.54 12.61 -15.73
C ILE A 170 -3.88 12.23 -14.41
N TYR A 171 -2.96 11.26 -14.42
CA TYR A 171 -2.25 10.81 -13.22
C TYR A 171 -1.42 11.93 -12.57
N LEU A 172 -0.85 12.83 -13.38
CA LEU A 172 -0.06 13.97 -12.88
C LEU A 172 -0.88 14.92 -11.99
N ASN A 173 -2.21 14.95 -12.10
CA ASN A 173 -3.07 15.75 -11.22
C ASN A 173 -2.98 15.29 -9.74
N CYS A 174 -2.54 14.06 -9.47
CA CYS A 174 -2.23 13.64 -8.10
C CYS A 174 -1.18 14.54 -7.43
N ALA A 175 -0.28 15.19 -8.20
CA ALA A 175 0.67 16.16 -7.65
C ALA A 175 -0.04 17.43 -7.13
N ILE A 176 -1.10 17.88 -7.82
CA ILE A 176 -1.90 19.04 -7.41
C ILE A 176 -2.61 18.72 -6.10
N PHE A 177 -3.32 17.59 -6.04
CA PHE A 177 -4.04 17.17 -4.85
C PHE A 177 -3.09 16.83 -3.70
N GLY A 178 -1.95 16.15 -3.98
CA GLY A 178 -0.90 15.88 -3.01
C GLY A 178 -0.28 17.14 -2.41
N SER A 179 -0.26 18.25 -3.16
CA SER A 179 0.23 19.54 -2.67
C SER A 179 -0.63 20.13 -1.54
N LEU A 180 -1.90 19.72 -1.46
CA LEU A 180 -2.82 20.12 -0.38
C LEU A 180 -2.58 19.34 0.92
N VAL A 181 -1.78 18.28 0.91
CA VAL A 181 -1.41 17.54 2.13
C VAL A 181 -0.29 18.30 2.83
N ILE A 182 -0.63 19.32 3.60
CA ILE A 182 0.34 20.17 4.31
C ILE A 182 0.79 19.46 5.59
N PRO A 183 2.10 19.43 5.89
CA PRO A 183 2.59 18.85 7.14
C PRO A 183 1.95 19.53 8.36
N LEU A 184 1.42 18.76 9.30
CA LEU A 184 0.94 19.30 10.58
C LEU A 184 2.13 19.96 11.30
N LYS A 185 1.98 21.22 11.71
CA LYS A 185 3.02 21.96 12.44
C LYS A 185 3.50 21.17 13.65
N PRO A 186 4.82 21.13 13.93
CA PRO A 186 5.43 20.20 14.89
C PRO A 186 5.27 20.62 16.37
N GLN A 187 4.10 21.08 16.79
CA GLN A 187 3.88 21.39 18.22
C GLN A 187 3.91 20.13 19.11
N ARG A 188 3.54 18.98 18.57
CA ARG A 188 3.60 17.70 19.28
C ARG A 188 4.96 17.01 19.16
N ARG A 189 5.70 17.24 18.08
CA ARG A 189 7.04 16.68 17.87
C ARG A 189 8.08 17.30 18.81
N LYS A 190 8.01 18.61 19.05
CA LYS A 190 8.89 19.30 20.00
C LYS A 190 8.77 18.79 21.44
N ARG A 191 7.61 18.34 21.89
CA ARG A 191 7.44 17.80 23.25
C ARG A 191 8.03 16.40 23.43
N ILE A 192 8.06 15.61 22.38
CA ILE A 192 8.66 14.26 22.38
C ILE A 192 10.18 14.37 22.16
N GLU A 193 10.62 15.27 21.26
CA GLU A 193 12.05 15.53 21.03
C GLU A 193 12.71 16.20 22.24
N LEU A 194 12.02 17.09 22.96
CA LEU A 194 12.53 17.68 24.22
C LEU A 194 12.69 16.63 25.33
N VAL A 195 11.75 15.68 25.46
CA VAL A 195 11.85 14.61 26.47
C VAL A 195 12.92 13.58 26.09
N THR A 196 13.15 13.33 24.79
CA THR A 196 14.22 12.44 24.31
C THR A 196 15.59 13.14 24.27
N GLN A 197 15.63 14.44 24.00
CA GLN A 197 16.88 15.23 24.05
C GLN A 197 17.37 15.41 25.48
N ASP A 198 16.51 15.71 26.45
CA ASP A 198 16.91 15.80 27.86
C ASP A 198 17.46 14.48 28.40
N SER A 199 16.94 13.33 27.92
CA SER A 199 17.46 12.02 28.30
C SER A 199 18.76 11.65 27.58
N ALA A 200 18.97 12.13 26.35
CA ALA A 200 20.18 11.87 25.54
C ALA A 200 21.30 12.87 25.86
N GLU A 201 20.99 14.12 26.19
CA GLU A 201 21.99 15.12 26.58
C GLU A 201 22.64 14.82 27.94
N MET A 202 21.93 14.11 28.82
CA MET A 202 22.51 13.68 30.13
C MET A 202 23.54 12.56 30.01
N VAL A 203 23.53 11.80 28.89
CA VAL A 203 24.39 10.61 28.71
C VAL A 203 25.55 10.85 27.74
N THR A 204 25.44 11.80 26.78
CA THR A 204 26.37 11.86 25.64
C THR A 204 27.24 13.12 25.55
N LYS A 205 27.00 14.17 26.36
CA LYS A 205 27.77 15.42 26.27
C LYS A 205 29.28 15.32 26.62
N PRO A 206 29.77 14.46 27.54
CA PRO A 206 31.20 14.42 27.81
C PRO A 206 32.03 13.67 26.73
N LEU A 207 31.47 12.65 26.09
CA LEU A 207 32.25 11.79 25.19
C LEU A 207 32.51 12.35 23.79
N ILE A 208 31.61 13.18 23.25
CA ILE A 208 31.71 13.71 21.90
C ILE A 208 32.64 14.93 21.81
N MET A 209 32.70 15.75 22.88
CA MET A 209 33.58 16.93 22.91
C MET A 209 35.05 16.56 23.06
N GLU A 210 35.40 15.53 23.83
CA GLU A 210 36.78 15.05 23.94
C GLU A 210 37.29 14.44 22.62
N GLN A 211 36.45 13.72 21.90
CA GLN A 211 36.83 13.10 20.62
C GLN A 211 36.99 14.11 19.48
N PHE A 212 36.28 15.25 19.54
CA PHE A 212 36.40 16.32 18.53
C PHE A 212 37.64 17.17 18.78
N GLN A 213 38.01 17.42 20.04
CA GLN A 213 39.24 18.17 20.39
C GLN A 213 40.51 17.36 20.13
N TRP A 214 40.47 16.03 20.26
CA TRP A 214 41.61 15.16 19.96
C TRP A 214 41.91 15.10 18.45
N ASN A 215 40.90 15.02 17.62
CA ASN A 215 41.06 14.93 16.15
C ASN A 215 41.55 16.26 15.52
N THR A 216 41.14 17.40 16.02
CA THR A 216 41.63 18.71 15.55
C THR A 216 43.06 19.00 15.97
N LYS A 217 43.51 18.55 17.14
CA LYS A 217 44.91 18.69 17.59
C LYS A 217 45.89 17.79 16.84
N PHE A 218 45.43 16.64 16.34
CA PHE A 218 46.27 15.71 15.58
C PHE A 218 46.43 16.17 14.11
N GLU A 219 45.41 16.77 13.49
CA GLU A 219 45.50 17.30 12.12
C GLU A 219 46.37 18.55 11.99
N LEU A 220 46.46 19.38 13.04
CA LEU A 220 47.32 20.60 13.03
C LEU A 220 48.82 20.31 13.25
N LYS A 221 49.18 19.16 13.84
CA LYS A 221 50.60 18.79 14.03
C LYS A 221 51.24 18.10 12.82
N THR A 222 50.46 17.61 11.84
CA THR A 222 50.98 16.88 10.69
C THR A 222 51.17 17.77 9.44
N LEU A 223 50.82 19.07 9.51
CA LEU A 223 50.97 20.01 8.42
C LEU A 223 52.31 20.76 8.35
N ASP A 224 53.21 20.53 9.29
CA ASP A 224 54.43 21.33 9.44
C ASP A 224 55.76 20.60 9.08
N GLN A 225 55.72 19.48 8.34
CA GLN A 225 56.92 18.86 7.79
C GLN A 225 56.72 18.45 6.32
N GLY A 226 57.38 19.20 5.46
CA GLY A 226 57.35 19.09 4.04
C GLY A 226 57.68 17.69 3.47
N ASN A 227 56.78 17.18 2.63
CA ASN A 227 57.09 16.28 1.54
C ASN A 227 55.93 16.26 0.52
N SER A 228 56.15 16.93 -0.58
CA SER A 228 55.16 17.30 -1.61
C SER A 228 54.67 16.18 -2.55
N ILE A 229 55.13 14.93 -2.42
CA ILE A 229 54.80 13.86 -3.37
C ILE A 229 53.94 12.74 -2.74
N LYS A 230 53.94 12.58 -1.42
CA LYS A 230 53.07 11.63 -0.74
C LYS A 230 51.66 12.16 -0.47
N SER A 231 51.44 13.46 -0.64
CA SER A 231 50.21 14.19 -0.37
C SER A 231 49.05 13.79 -1.32
N SER A 232 49.34 13.55 -2.62
CA SER A 232 48.28 13.27 -3.61
C SER A 232 47.63 11.89 -3.43
N TYR A 233 48.42 10.86 -3.03
CA TYR A 233 47.92 9.51 -2.73
C TYR A 233 47.13 9.48 -1.41
N SER A 234 47.56 10.21 -0.42
CA SER A 234 46.90 10.31 0.88
C SER A 234 45.55 11.05 0.81
N ILE A 235 45.45 12.07 -0.04
CA ILE A 235 44.20 12.85 -0.25
C ILE A 235 43.17 11.97 -0.99
N LYS A 236 43.56 11.23 -2.02
CA LYS A 236 42.65 10.29 -2.71
C LYS A 236 42.11 9.21 -1.75
N GLN A 237 42.96 8.60 -0.94
CA GLN A 237 42.57 7.61 0.05
C GLN A 237 41.69 8.19 1.16
N CYS A 238 41.93 9.46 1.57
CA CYS A 238 41.12 10.15 2.56
C CYS A 238 39.73 10.53 2.00
N VAL A 239 39.66 10.95 0.73
CA VAL A 239 38.41 11.26 0.04
C VAL A 239 37.58 10.00 -0.21
N GLU A 240 38.24 8.89 -0.60
CA GLU A 240 37.59 7.59 -0.77
C GLU A 240 37.07 7.03 0.58
N ARG A 241 37.87 7.10 1.65
CA ARG A 241 37.43 6.70 3.01
C ARG A 241 36.34 7.62 3.57
N ARG A 242 36.37 8.92 3.29
CA ARG A 242 35.28 9.83 3.64
C ARG A 242 34.02 9.57 2.81
N GLY A 243 34.15 9.28 1.53
CA GLY A 243 33.05 8.88 0.66
C GLY A 243 32.40 7.58 1.12
N LEU A 244 33.17 6.55 1.44
CA LEU A 244 32.69 5.28 2.00
C LEU A 244 32.03 5.46 3.36
N LYS A 245 32.60 6.23 4.28
CA LYS A 245 31.99 6.53 5.59
C LYS A 245 30.72 7.38 5.47
N LEU A 246 30.66 8.32 4.51
CA LEU A 246 29.45 9.07 4.20
C LEU A 246 28.37 8.17 3.63
N ALA A 247 28.72 7.25 2.73
CA ALA A 247 27.81 6.26 2.19
C ALA A 247 27.35 5.26 3.26
N GLU A 248 28.23 4.76 4.10
CA GLU A 248 27.89 3.90 5.24
C GLU A 248 26.99 4.62 6.26
N ASN A 249 27.31 5.86 6.62
CA ASN A 249 26.47 6.66 7.50
C ASN A 249 25.11 6.99 6.87
N CYS A 250 25.08 7.26 5.57
CA CYS A 250 23.84 7.49 4.84
C CYS A 250 22.99 6.21 4.77
N LEU A 251 23.62 5.07 4.49
CA LEU A 251 22.98 3.76 4.47
C LEU A 251 22.51 3.35 5.90
N TRP A 252 23.34 3.56 6.91
CA TRP A 252 22.99 3.29 8.31
C TRP A 252 21.81 4.16 8.77
N ASN A 253 21.84 5.46 8.47
CA ASN A 253 20.73 6.36 8.75
C ASN A 253 19.46 5.97 7.96
N PHE A 254 19.61 5.50 6.74
CA PHE A 254 18.51 5.01 5.94
C PHE A 254 17.93 3.72 6.53
N VAL A 255 18.77 2.77 6.93
CA VAL A 255 18.34 1.53 7.59
C VAL A 255 17.65 1.82 8.95
N GLN A 256 18.08 2.83 9.68
CA GLN A 256 17.42 3.24 10.93
C GLN A 256 16.01 3.84 10.70
N LEU A 257 15.71 4.38 9.49
CA LEU A 257 14.36 4.80 9.14
C LEU A 257 13.39 3.63 9.05
N PHE A 258 13.91 2.42 8.74
CA PHE A 258 13.14 1.19 8.81
C PHE A 258 13.17 0.67 10.24
N LYS A 259 12.12 0.92 11.01
CA LYS A 259 11.99 0.44 12.39
C LYS A 259 11.80 -1.10 12.45
N PHE A 260 12.83 -1.88 12.08
CA PHE A 260 12.79 -3.36 12.15
C PHE A 260 12.47 -3.89 13.55
N SER A 261 12.64 -3.06 14.60
CA SER A 261 12.22 -3.39 15.95
C SER A 261 10.74 -3.76 16.08
N LEU A 262 9.88 -3.35 15.11
CA LEU A 262 8.47 -3.72 15.05
C LEU A 262 8.26 -5.24 14.96
N PHE A 263 9.17 -5.97 14.31
CA PHE A 263 9.09 -7.44 14.23
C PHE A 263 9.35 -8.15 15.57
N ARG A 264 9.83 -7.44 16.59
CA ARG A 264 9.92 -7.98 17.96
C ARG A 264 8.58 -7.96 18.68
N SER A 265 7.60 -7.22 18.18
CA SER A 265 6.23 -7.19 18.70
C SER A 265 5.44 -8.39 18.16
N PRO A 266 5.03 -9.34 19.00
CA PRO A 266 4.18 -10.45 18.57
C PRO A 266 2.83 -9.97 18.01
N THR A 267 2.31 -8.85 18.53
CA THR A 267 1.10 -8.20 18.00
C THR A 267 1.28 -7.83 16.54
N PHE A 268 2.40 -7.21 16.17
CA PHE A 268 2.69 -6.81 14.80
C PHE A 268 2.85 -8.00 13.86
N VAL A 269 3.59 -9.02 14.30
CA VAL A 269 3.83 -10.24 13.52
C VAL A 269 2.52 -10.95 13.19
N VAL A 270 1.61 -11.07 14.16
CA VAL A 270 0.27 -11.66 13.95
C VAL A 270 -0.54 -10.87 12.93
N ILE A 271 -0.50 -9.53 12.97
CA ILE A 271 -1.17 -8.69 11.98
C ILE A 271 -0.59 -8.92 10.58
N CYS A 272 0.73 -9.02 10.44
CA CYS A 272 1.39 -9.28 9.16
C CYS A 272 0.97 -10.63 8.56
N PHE A 273 0.99 -11.71 9.36
CA PHE A 273 0.54 -13.03 8.89
C PHE A 273 -0.95 -13.06 8.53
N SER A 274 -1.80 -12.44 9.35
CA SER A 274 -3.21 -12.30 8.99
C SER A 274 -3.39 -11.55 7.68
N SER A 275 -2.62 -10.47 7.49
CA SER A 275 -2.65 -9.67 6.26
C SER A 275 -2.20 -10.45 5.04
N PHE A 276 -1.20 -11.33 5.18
CA PHE A 276 -0.77 -12.24 4.14
C PHE A 276 -1.92 -13.17 3.69
N PHE A 277 -2.53 -13.89 4.61
CA PHE A 277 -3.62 -14.82 4.28
C PHE A 277 -4.85 -14.11 3.73
N GLN A 278 -5.17 -12.91 4.23
CA GLN A 278 -6.24 -12.08 3.67
C GLN A 278 -5.96 -11.75 2.20
N SER A 279 -4.77 -11.24 1.90
CA SER A 279 -4.41 -10.76 0.55
C SER A 279 -4.26 -11.91 -0.43
N PHE A 280 -3.86 -13.09 0.04
CA PHE A 280 -3.74 -14.30 -0.77
C PHE A 280 -5.08 -14.72 -1.40
N GLY A 281 -6.18 -14.63 -0.64
CA GLY A 281 -7.50 -15.02 -1.11
C GLY A 281 -8.37 -13.87 -1.63
N TRP A 282 -8.05 -12.62 -1.26
CA TRP A 282 -8.93 -11.47 -1.50
C TRP A 282 -9.17 -11.16 -2.97
N LEU A 283 -8.17 -11.32 -3.82
CA LEU A 283 -8.26 -10.95 -5.24
C LEU A 283 -9.02 -11.98 -6.09
N VAL A 284 -9.11 -13.23 -5.63
CA VAL A 284 -9.71 -14.35 -6.38
C VAL A 284 -11.16 -14.11 -6.77
N PRO A 285 -12.08 -13.68 -5.88
CA PRO A 285 -13.46 -13.37 -6.28
C PRO A 285 -13.55 -12.29 -7.35
N PHE A 286 -12.71 -11.27 -7.28
CA PHE A 286 -12.73 -10.17 -8.26
C PHE A 286 -12.26 -10.62 -9.63
N MET A 287 -11.35 -11.60 -9.71
CA MET A 287 -10.85 -12.14 -10.98
C MET A 287 -11.75 -13.20 -11.58
N TYR A 288 -12.33 -14.07 -10.77
CA TYR A 288 -12.97 -15.28 -11.26
C TYR A 288 -14.51 -15.30 -11.13
N LEU A 289 -15.14 -14.37 -10.39
CA LEU A 289 -16.59 -14.34 -10.20
C LEU A 289 -17.35 -14.21 -11.54
N ALA A 290 -16.93 -13.29 -12.40
CA ALA A 290 -17.57 -13.09 -13.69
C ALA A 290 -17.39 -14.33 -14.60
N ALA A 291 -16.18 -14.89 -14.66
CA ALA A 291 -15.91 -16.08 -15.45
C ALA A 291 -16.69 -17.31 -14.92
N HIS A 292 -16.80 -17.46 -13.60
CA HIS A 292 -17.61 -18.49 -12.97
C HIS A 292 -19.11 -18.32 -13.32
N ALA A 293 -19.64 -17.08 -13.26
CA ALA A 293 -21.03 -16.83 -13.64
C ALA A 293 -21.29 -17.18 -15.12
N VAL A 294 -20.38 -16.81 -16.02
CA VAL A 294 -20.49 -17.16 -17.46
C VAL A 294 -20.41 -18.69 -17.66
N SER A 295 -19.58 -19.42 -16.92
CA SER A 295 -19.52 -20.88 -17.01
C SER A 295 -20.82 -21.57 -16.57
N MET A 296 -21.65 -20.90 -15.77
CA MET A 296 -23.00 -21.37 -15.39
C MET A 296 -24.09 -20.96 -16.39
N GLY A 297 -23.74 -20.35 -17.52
CA GLY A 297 -24.68 -19.92 -18.55
C GLY A 297 -25.31 -18.54 -18.37
N ILE A 298 -24.79 -17.73 -17.42
CA ILE A 298 -25.20 -16.33 -17.23
C ILE A 298 -24.57 -15.48 -18.33
N SER A 299 -25.29 -14.46 -18.81
CA SER A 299 -24.81 -13.58 -19.89
C SER A 299 -23.55 -12.79 -19.41
N LYS A 300 -22.68 -12.41 -20.37
CA LYS A 300 -21.46 -11.65 -20.05
C LYS A 300 -21.77 -10.30 -19.42
N GLU A 301 -22.86 -9.66 -19.86
CA GLU A 301 -23.33 -8.37 -19.34
C GLU A 301 -23.75 -8.50 -17.87
N GLU A 302 -24.55 -9.50 -17.53
CA GLU A 302 -24.97 -9.78 -16.15
C GLU A 302 -23.81 -10.20 -15.27
N ALA A 303 -22.88 -11.02 -15.77
CA ALA A 303 -21.66 -11.40 -15.04
C ALA A 303 -20.76 -10.20 -14.73
N SER A 304 -20.62 -9.26 -15.67
CA SER A 304 -19.87 -8.01 -15.45
C SER A 304 -20.56 -7.10 -14.43
N PHE A 305 -21.89 -7.09 -14.43
CA PHE A 305 -22.66 -6.31 -13.45
C PHE A 305 -22.46 -6.77 -12.01
N LEU A 306 -22.19 -8.06 -11.76
CA LEU A 306 -21.85 -8.56 -10.42
C LEU A 306 -20.63 -7.84 -9.82
N LEU A 307 -19.58 -7.63 -10.61
CA LEU A 307 -18.40 -6.91 -10.17
C LEU A 307 -18.67 -5.44 -9.86
N SER A 308 -19.55 -4.82 -10.67
CA SER A 308 -20.00 -3.44 -10.41
C SER A 308 -20.77 -3.33 -9.09
N VAL A 309 -21.61 -4.32 -8.78
CA VAL A 309 -22.33 -4.41 -7.50
C VAL A 309 -21.36 -4.53 -6.33
N VAL A 310 -20.34 -5.42 -6.44
CA VAL A 310 -19.28 -5.53 -5.40
C VAL A 310 -18.60 -4.18 -5.19
N GLY A 311 -18.23 -3.49 -6.28
CA GLY A 311 -17.56 -2.18 -6.23
C GLY A 311 -18.37 -1.12 -5.51
N ILE A 312 -19.65 -0.92 -5.91
CA ILE A 312 -20.57 0.05 -5.32
C ILE A 312 -20.81 -0.27 -3.83
N CYS A 313 -21.11 -1.54 -3.51
CA CYS A 313 -21.33 -1.96 -2.13
C CYS A 313 -20.07 -1.81 -1.27
N SER A 314 -18.89 -2.03 -1.84
CA SER A 314 -17.61 -1.79 -1.15
C SER A 314 -17.41 -0.30 -0.84
N MET A 315 -17.78 0.63 -1.74
CA MET A 315 -17.74 2.07 -1.45
C MET A 315 -18.64 2.44 -0.29
N ILE A 316 -19.91 2.01 -0.35
CA ILE A 316 -20.90 2.26 0.72
C ILE A 316 -20.41 1.66 2.03
N GLY A 317 -19.90 0.42 1.98
CA GLY A 317 -19.37 -0.29 3.13
C GLY A 317 -18.17 0.42 3.78
N ARG A 318 -17.27 1.06 3.02
CA ARG A 318 -16.15 1.83 3.57
C ARG A 318 -16.62 3.03 4.39
N ILE A 319 -17.66 3.73 3.95
CA ILE A 319 -18.23 4.85 4.71
C ILE A 319 -18.88 4.33 5.99
N ILE A 320 -19.72 3.29 5.88
CA ILE A 320 -20.42 2.69 7.03
C ILE A 320 -19.41 2.13 8.03
N ASN A 321 -18.45 1.34 7.60
CA ASN A 321 -17.41 0.75 8.47
C ASN A 321 -16.52 1.81 9.09
N GLY A 322 -16.23 2.91 8.36
CA GLY A 322 -15.49 4.05 8.87
C GLY A 322 -16.24 4.75 10.01
N TRP A 323 -17.52 5.05 9.77
CA TRP A 323 -18.38 5.66 10.79
C TRP A 323 -18.56 4.75 12.01
N LEU A 324 -18.76 3.45 11.78
CA LEU A 324 -18.93 2.46 12.85
C LEU A 324 -17.64 2.28 13.67
N SER A 325 -16.48 2.33 13.05
CA SER A 325 -15.17 2.22 13.71
C SER A 325 -14.84 3.42 14.60
N ASP A 326 -15.41 4.60 14.32
CA ASP A 326 -15.24 5.79 15.15
C ASP A 326 -16.18 5.81 16.36
N HIS A 327 -17.15 4.86 16.43
CA HIS A 327 -18.10 4.82 17.53
C HIS A 327 -17.46 4.18 18.79
N PRO A 328 -17.49 4.85 19.97
CA PRO A 328 -16.73 4.43 21.16
C PRO A 328 -17.13 3.05 21.74
N LYS A 329 -18.32 2.54 21.40
CA LYS A 329 -18.80 1.22 21.83
C LYS A 329 -18.37 0.08 20.90
N VAL A 330 -17.81 0.38 19.73
CA VAL A 330 -17.44 -0.61 18.72
C VAL A 330 -15.94 -0.88 18.79
N SER A 331 -15.56 -2.14 18.94
CA SER A 331 -14.17 -2.54 18.87
C SER A 331 -13.75 -2.69 17.40
N VAL A 332 -12.76 -1.90 16.97
CA VAL A 332 -12.19 -1.97 15.60
C VAL A 332 -11.69 -3.38 15.28
N LEU A 333 -11.07 -4.07 16.27
CA LEU A 333 -10.63 -5.45 16.12
C LEU A 333 -11.80 -6.42 15.86
N LEU A 334 -12.89 -6.28 16.61
CA LEU A 334 -14.06 -7.14 16.45
C LEU A 334 -14.70 -6.92 15.07
N LEU A 335 -14.83 -5.66 14.65
CA LEU A 335 -15.37 -5.29 13.34
C LEU A 335 -14.52 -5.89 12.21
N ASN A 336 -13.17 -5.77 12.29
CA ASN A 336 -12.24 -6.39 11.35
C ASN A 336 -12.43 -7.90 11.26
N ASN A 337 -12.55 -8.58 12.41
CA ASN A 337 -12.67 -10.04 12.46
C ASN A 337 -14.02 -10.53 11.91
N ILE A 338 -15.10 -9.81 12.20
CA ILE A 338 -16.43 -10.10 11.63
C ILE A 338 -16.39 -9.93 10.10
N GLY A 339 -15.84 -8.82 9.60
CA GLY A 339 -15.72 -8.57 8.16
C GLY A 339 -14.93 -9.67 7.44
N LEU A 340 -13.79 -10.09 8.02
CA LEU A 340 -12.97 -11.18 7.47
C LEU A 340 -13.72 -12.52 7.51
N SER A 341 -14.39 -12.83 8.62
CA SER A 341 -15.12 -14.10 8.78
C SER A 341 -16.28 -14.21 7.78
N ILE A 342 -17.06 -13.14 7.64
CA ILE A 342 -18.17 -13.08 6.67
C ILE A 342 -17.61 -13.21 5.25
N SER A 343 -16.57 -12.47 4.90
CA SER A 343 -15.96 -12.52 3.57
C SER A 343 -15.43 -13.94 3.26
N GLY A 344 -14.68 -14.55 4.19
CA GLY A 344 -14.11 -15.88 4.01
C GLY A 344 -15.18 -16.96 3.83
N LEU A 345 -16.22 -16.95 4.67
CA LEU A 345 -17.34 -17.89 4.55
C LEU A 345 -18.10 -17.71 3.24
N LEU A 346 -18.42 -16.46 2.87
CA LEU A 346 -19.12 -16.18 1.61
C LEU A 346 -18.33 -16.69 0.41
N ILE A 347 -17.01 -16.48 0.37
CA ILE A 347 -16.16 -16.95 -0.72
C ILE A 347 -16.16 -18.48 -0.79
N ILE A 348 -16.10 -19.19 0.35
CA ILE A 348 -16.19 -20.66 0.38
C ILE A 348 -17.53 -21.13 -0.18
N PHE A 349 -18.63 -20.45 0.16
CA PHE A 349 -19.96 -20.85 -0.29
C PHE A 349 -20.31 -20.36 -1.70
N CYS A 350 -19.48 -19.53 -2.35
CA CYS A 350 -19.73 -19.01 -3.70
C CYS A 350 -20.11 -20.10 -4.71
N PRO A 351 -19.45 -21.27 -4.79
CA PRO A 351 -19.81 -22.32 -5.76
C PRO A 351 -21.22 -22.90 -5.60
N PHE A 352 -21.85 -22.73 -4.43
CA PHE A 352 -23.22 -23.19 -4.20
C PHE A 352 -24.30 -22.22 -4.69
N PHE A 353 -23.93 -21.00 -5.08
CA PHE A 353 -24.86 -19.99 -5.56
C PHE A 353 -25.08 -20.14 -7.08
N VAL A 354 -26.03 -21.01 -7.46
CA VAL A 354 -26.28 -21.39 -8.85
C VAL A 354 -27.13 -20.37 -9.63
N SER A 355 -27.89 -19.49 -8.94
CA SER A 355 -28.75 -18.51 -9.59
C SER A 355 -28.14 -17.11 -9.63
N TYR A 356 -28.42 -16.36 -10.68
CA TYR A 356 -27.96 -14.95 -10.81
C TYR A 356 -28.35 -14.09 -9.60
N HIS A 357 -29.59 -14.21 -9.10
CA HIS A 357 -30.05 -13.44 -7.94
C HIS A 357 -29.25 -13.75 -6.66
N LEU A 358 -28.87 -15.01 -6.45
CA LEU A 358 -28.01 -15.40 -5.33
C LEU A 358 -26.59 -14.83 -5.47
N LEU A 359 -26.05 -14.77 -6.70
CA LEU A 359 -24.77 -14.14 -6.96
C LEU A 359 -24.82 -12.63 -6.78
N VAL A 360 -25.94 -11.97 -7.04
CA VAL A 360 -26.14 -10.53 -6.75
C VAL A 360 -26.13 -10.31 -5.22
N ILE A 361 -26.85 -11.11 -4.45
CA ILE A 361 -26.85 -11.06 -2.98
C ILE A 361 -25.45 -11.32 -2.43
N PHE A 362 -24.76 -12.34 -2.95
CA PHE A 362 -23.37 -12.63 -2.64
C PHE A 362 -22.48 -11.40 -2.88
N SER A 363 -22.61 -10.75 -4.03
CA SER A 363 -21.82 -9.58 -4.42
C SER A 363 -22.06 -8.38 -3.50
N ILE A 364 -23.30 -8.14 -3.08
CA ILE A 364 -23.67 -7.10 -2.12
C ILE A 364 -22.98 -7.34 -0.79
N ILE A 365 -23.14 -8.54 -0.21
CA ILE A 365 -22.60 -8.86 1.11
C ILE A 365 -21.08 -8.90 1.07
N LEU A 366 -20.48 -9.46 0.01
CA LEU A 366 -19.03 -9.49 -0.18
C LEU A 366 -18.45 -8.07 -0.24
N GLY A 367 -19.07 -7.17 -1.02
CA GLY A 367 -18.62 -5.78 -1.10
C GLY A 367 -18.65 -5.07 0.25
N LEU A 368 -19.74 -5.22 1.01
CA LEU A 368 -19.86 -4.63 2.34
C LEU A 368 -18.84 -5.23 3.34
N ALA A 369 -18.63 -6.54 3.31
CA ALA A 369 -17.73 -7.22 4.25
C ALA A 369 -16.25 -6.95 3.96
N THR A 370 -15.83 -7.01 2.69
CA THR A 370 -14.44 -6.77 2.28
C THR A 370 -14.00 -5.32 2.50
N SER A 371 -14.92 -4.37 2.41
CA SER A 371 -14.65 -2.96 2.68
C SER A 371 -14.17 -2.68 4.10
N CYS A 372 -14.55 -3.54 5.05
CA CYS A 372 -14.22 -3.40 6.46
C CYS A 372 -12.71 -3.36 6.68
N THR A 373 -11.97 -4.31 6.12
CA THR A 373 -10.53 -4.44 6.32
C THR A 373 -9.73 -3.27 5.74
N ALA A 374 -10.19 -2.67 4.64
CA ALA A 374 -9.54 -1.52 4.02
C ALA A 374 -9.52 -0.30 4.95
N VAL A 375 -10.55 -0.15 5.79
CA VAL A 375 -10.67 0.94 6.76
C VAL A 375 -10.04 0.58 8.10
N THR A 376 -10.29 -0.63 8.59
CA THR A 376 -9.92 -1.02 9.97
C THR A 376 -8.43 -1.30 10.13
N ARG A 377 -7.72 -1.81 9.11
CA ARG A 377 -6.30 -2.19 9.22
C ARG A 377 -5.37 -1.05 9.64
N PRO A 378 -5.36 0.12 8.97
CA PRO A 378 -4.50 1.23 9.40
C PRO A 378 -4.86 1.75 10.79
N ILE A 379 -6.14 1.72 11.17
CA ILE A 379 -6.61 2.14 12.48
C ILE A 379 -6.14 1.16 13.55
N LEU A 380 -6.28 -0.14 13.30
CA LEU A 380 -5.85 -1.21 14.20
C LEU A 380 -4.35 -1.13 14.49
N LEU A 381 -3.54 -0.85 13.48
CA LEU A 381 -2.10 -0.61 13.66
C LEU A 381 -1.84 0.58 14.58
N GLY A 382 -2.62 1.68 14.44
CA GLY A 382 -2.51 2.86 15.29
C GLY A 382 -2.89 2.59 16.75
N GLU A 383 -3.97 1.86 16.98
CA GLU A 383 -4.45 1.52 18.33
C GLU A 383 -3.52 0.55 19.07
N MET A 384 -2.93 -0.40 18.35
CA MET A 384 -2.13 -1.46 18.95
C MET A 384 -0.66 -1.09 19.12
N LEU A 385 -0.06 -0.43 18.12
CA LEU A 385 1.37 -0.14 18.06
C LEU A 385 1.74 1.33 18.35
N GLY A 386 0.70 2.19 18.48
CA GLY A 386 0.87 3.62 18.66
C GLY A 386 1.01 4.38 17.32
N MET A 387 0.51 5.63 17.31
CA MET A 387 0.45 6.46 16.10
C MET A 387 1.82 6.81 15.51
N GLU A 388 2.85 6.87 16.34
CA GLU A 388 4.24 7.13 15.93
C GLU A 388 4.86 6.00 15.08
N ASN A 389 4.31 4.78 15.19
CA ASN A 389 4.78 3.60 14.49
C ASN A 389 3.91 3.22 13.27
N VAL A 390 2.73 3.82 13.14
CA VAL A 390 1.73 3.45 12.11
C VAL A 390 2.30 3.47 10.71
N ASN A 391 3.04 4.51 10.34
CA ASN A 391 3.56 4.64 8.99
C ASN A 391 4.52 3.49 8.64
N ASN A 392 5.47 3.18 9.53
CA ASN A 392 6.41 2.08 9.32
C ASN A 392 5.71 0.71 9.38
N ALA A 393 4.80 0.53 10.34
CA ALA A 393 4.05 -0.71 10.49
C ALA A 393 3.16 -0.97 9.26
N TYR A 394 2.48 0.05 8.74
CA TYR A 394 1.68 -0.05 7.54
C TYR A 394 2.53 -0.41 6.32
N GLY A 395 3.67 0.27 6.15
CA GLY A 395 4.61 -0.03 5.06
C GLY A 395 5.11 -1.49 5.09
N PHE A 396 5.51 -2.01 6.26
CA PHE A 396 5.92 -3.42 6.37
C PHE A 396 4.76 -4.40 6.19
N MET A 397 3.57 -4.08 6.67
CA MET A 397 2.38 -4.89 6.43
C MET A 397 2.10 -5.06 4.93
N LEU A 398 2.29 -4.00 4.14
CA LEU A 398 2.12 -4.04 2.69
C LEU A 398 3.08 -5.02 2.00
N VAL A 399 4.28 -5.28 2.54
CA VAL A 399 5.17 -6.32 2.01
C VAL A 399 4.51 -7.69 2.03
N PHE A 400 3.83 -8.03 3.12
CA PHE A 400 3.09 -9.29 3.23
C PHE A 400 1.91 -9.35 2.26
N TYR A 401 1.25 -8.20 2.01
CA TYR A 401 0.24 -8.10 0.94
C TYR A 401 0.85 -8.37 -0.44
N GLY A 402 1.99 -7.77 -0.75
CA GLY A 402 2.66 -7.90 -2.04
C GLY A 402 3.09 -9.33 -2.33
N ILE A 403 3.70 -10.00 -1.35
CA ILE A 403 4.10 -11.40 -1.49
C ILE A 403 2.86 -12.29 -1.69
N ALA A 404 1.81 -12.06 -0.91
CA ALA A 404 0.59 -12.85 -1.00
C ALA A 404 -0.14 -12.68 -2.33
N THR A 405 -0.27 -11.44 -2.84
CA THR A 405 -0.89 -11.16 -4.14
C THR A 405 -0.10 -11.73 -5.31
N LEU A 406 1.23 -11.77 -5.22
CA LEU A 406 2.07 -12.34 -6.25
C LEU A 406 1.77 -13.83 -6.48
N PHE A 407 1.50 -14.57 -5.42
CA PHE A 407 1.27 -16.03 -5.47
C PHE A 407 -0.23 -16.42 -5.48
N GLY A 408 -1.10 -15.62 -4.83
CA GLY A 408 -2.50 -15.99 -4.62
C GLY A 408 -3.28 -16.23 -5.91
N THR A 409 -3.21 -15.29 -6.84
CA THR A 409 -3.93 -15.38 -8.11
C THR A 409 -3.38 -16.45 -9.04
N PRO A 410 -2.04 -16.62 -9.24
CA PRO A 410 -1.50 -17.72 -10.04
C PRO A 410 -1.84 -19.11 -9.48
N VAL A 411 -1.78 -19.29 -8.15
CA VAL A 411 -2.15 -20.58 -7.52
C VAL A 411 -3.63 -20.91 -7.74
N ALA A 412 -4.51 -19.90 -7.65
CA ALA A 412 -5.93 -20.08 -7.95
C ALA A 412 -6.16 -20.46 -9.43
N GLY A 413 -5.38 -19.86 -10.36
CA GLY A 413 -5.40 -20.23 -11.78
C GLY A 413 -4.93 -21.65 -12.04
N LEU A 414 -3.83 -22.08 -11.40
CA LEU A 414 -3.35 -23.46 -11.50
C LEU A 414 -4.37 -24.47 -10.99
N LEU A 415 -5.13 -24.14 -9.96
CA LEU A 415 -6.24 -25.00 -9.49
C LEU A 415 -7.34 -25.10 -10.54
N TYR A 416 -7.69 -24.00 -11.19
CA TYR A 416 -8.64 -24.04 -12.29
C TYR A 416 -8.15 -24.92 -13.44
N ASP A 417 -6.91 -24.77 -13.88
CA ASP A 417 -6.31 -25.54 -14.97
C ASP A 417 -6.27 -27.05 -14.64
N SER A 418 -6.08 -27.41 -13.36
CA SER A 418 -5.99 -28.81 -12.90
C SER A 418 -7.36 -29.48 -12.65
N LEU A 419 -8.34 -28.73 -12.18
CA LEU A 419 -9.66 -29.24 -11.77
C LEU A 419 -10.72 -29.06 -12.86
N GLY A 420 -10.53 -28.12 -13.81
CA GLY A 420 -11.48 -27.78 -14.85
C GLY A 420 -12.68 -26.94 -14.38
N ASP A 421 -12.69 -26.53 -13.10
CA ASP A 421 -13.72 -25.70 -12.49
C ASP A 421 -13.16 -24.59 -11.59
N TYR A 422 -13.98 -23.61 -11.26
CA TYR A 422 -13.59 -22.49 -10.37
C TYR A 422 -13.78 -22.84 -8.88
N HIS A 423 -14.36 -23.99 -8.51
CA HIS A 423 -14.71 -24.33 -7.14
C HIS A 423 -13.47 -24.41 -6.25
N GLY A 424 -12.40 -25.06 -6.74
CA GLY A 424 -11.13 -25.18 -6.02
C GLY A 424 -10.50 -23.81 -5.71
N ALA A 425 -10.56 -22.87 -6.66
CA ALA A 425 -10.06 -21.52 -6.48
C ALA A 425 -10.83 -20.76 -5.40
N PHE A 426 -12.17 -20.86 -5.37
CA PHE A 426 -12.99 -20.22 -4.33
C PHE A 426 -12.80 -20.85 -2.96
N TYR A 427 -12.67 -22.18 -2.86
CA TYR A 427 -12.38 -22.86 -1.58
C TYR A 427 -11.03 -22.46 -1.01
N LEU A 428 -9.98 -22.41 -1.84
CA LEU A 428 -8.66 -21.96 -1.42
C LEU A 428 -8.70 -20.50 -0.95
N ALA A 429 -9.31 -19.63 -1.72
CA ALA A 429 -9.39 -18.21 -1.42
C ALA A 429 -10.16 -17.94 -0.12
N GLY A 430 -11.35 -18.51 0.00
CA GLY A 430 -12.20 -18.32 1.17
C GLY A 430 -11.60 -18.91 2.44
N SER A 431 -10.97 -20.09 2.36
CA SER A 431 -10.26 -20.70 3.50
C SER A 431 -9.06 -19.85 3.94
N SER A 432 -8.34 -19.26 3.00
CA SER A 432 -7.24 -18.34 3.31
C SER A 432 -7.74 -17.08 4.04
N VAL A 433 -8.82 -16.44 3.56
CA VAL A 433 -9.42 -15.27 4.23
C VAL A 433 -9.97 -15.63 5.60
N LEU A 434 -10.60 -16.79 5.75
CA LEU A 434 -11.10 -17.27 7.04
C LEU A 434 -9.97 -17.55 8.02
N LEU A 435 -8.86 -18.14 7.56
CA LEU A 435 -7.65 -18.33 8.35
C LEU A 435 -7.08 -16.99 8.84
N SER A 436 -7.10 -15.98 7.99
CA SER A 436 -6.73 -14.60 8.39
C SER A 436 -7.58 -14.10 9.57
N ALA A 437 -8.89 -14.34 9.54
CA ALA A 437 -9.80 -14.00 10.65
C ALA A 437 -9.42 -14.75 11.93
N LEU A 438 -9.22 -16.08 11.83
CA LEU A 438 -8.88 -16.94 12.97
C LEU A 438 -7.57 -16.48 13.65
N ILE A 439 -6.56 -16.12 12.85
CA ILE A 439 -5.29 -15.57 13.35
C ILE A 439 -5.50 -14.24 14.10
N CYS A 440 -6.47 -13.42 13.70
CA CYS A 440 -6.76 -12.13 14.33
C CYS A 440 -7.57 -12.23 15.63
N TYR A 441 -8.34 -13.31 15.87
CA TYR A 441 -9.17 -13.41 17.08
C TYR A 441 -8.37 -13.29 18.38
N PRO A 442 -7.22 -13.95 18.59
CA PRO A 442 -6.44 -13.84 19.81
C PRO A 442 -5.65 -12.51 19.94
N LEU A 443 -5.64 -11.67 18.92
CA LEU A 443 -4.79 -10.46 18.84
C LEU A 443 -4.99 -9.51 20.01
N GLY A 444 -6.22 -9.30 20.48
CA GLY A 444 -6.52 -8.45 21.63
C GLY A 444 -5.88 -8.97 22.94
N THR A 445 -5.85 -10.28 23.12
CA THR A 445 -5.21 -10.92 24.28
C THR A 445 -3.68 -10.82 24.20
N ILE A 446 -3.12 -11.05 23.02
CA ILE A 446 -1.67 -10.92 22.75
C ILE A 446 -1.20 -9.49 23.05
N ASN A 447 -1.89 -8.48 22.53
CA ASN A 447 -1.55 -7.07 22.74
C ASN A 447 -1.62 -6.67 24.22
N ARG A 448 -2.64 -7.15 24.95
CA ARG A 448 -2.75 -6.89 26.42
C ARG A 448 -1.59 -7.52 27.19
N ARG A 449 -1.17 -8.73 26.83
CA ARG A 449 0.00 -9.40 27.44
C ARG A 449 1.30 -8.66 27.14
N GLU A 450 1.49 -8.25 25.89
CA GLU A 450 2.67 -7.48 25.45
C GLU A 450 2.78 -6.15 26.22
N LYS A 451 1.69 -5.37 26.31
CA LYS A 451 1.65 -4.12 27.07
C LYS A 451 1.99 -4.33 28.55
N LYS A 452 1.49 -5.42 29.19
CA LYS A 452 1.84 -5.76 30.57
C LYS A 452 3.31 -6.14 30.76
N LEU A 453 3.93 -6.82 29.80
CA LEU A 453 5.35 -7.18 29.85
C LEU A 453 6.23 -5.94 29.68
N ASN A 454 5.86 -5.02 28.79
CA ASN A 454 6.62 -3.78 28.56
C ASN A 454 6.49 -2.78 29.72
N SER A 455 5.39 -2.81 30.49
CA SER A 455 5.21 -1.98 31.67
C SER A 455 5.97 -2.50 32.92
N ARG A 456 6.50 -3.73 32.87
CA ARG A 456 7.30 -4.35 33.94
C ARG A 456 8.82 -4.23 33.72
N LYS A 457 9.23 -3.83 32.51
CA LYS A 457 10.61 -3.48 32.14
C LYS A 457 10.83 -1.98 32.30
#